data_d07125c9b45ab8635c874f48f16fedcb
#
_entry.id   d07125c9b45ab8635c874f48f16fedcb
#
_cell.length_a   1.000
_cell.length_b   1.000
_cell.length_c   1.000
_cell.angle_alpha   90.00
_cell.angle_beta   90.00
_cell.angle_gamma   90.00
#
_symmetry.space_group_name_H-M   'P 1'
#
loop_
_entity.id
_entity.type
_entity.pdbx_description
1 polymer ?
#
loop_
_entity_poly.entity_id
_entity_poly.type
_entity_poly.pdbx_seq_one_letter_code
_entity_poly.pdbx_strand_id
1 'polypeptide(L)'
;MKRPVSIKIKNLAIGLTLLTCFSSTGWSQGAAYPNRPIKLIITWPVGGFADTLGRTVANQFTTSLGQQVVVENRGGANGMIGADAVAKAAPDGYTLMFQSVTSHAINPTMYGKLSLIHI
;
A
#
# COMPACT_ATOMS: atom_id res chain seq x y z
N MET A 1 -29.16 -19.10 -68.33
CA MET A 1 -29.48 -19.54 -66.95
C MET A 1 -28.48 -18.94 -65.99
N LYS A 2 -28.84 -17.88 -65.23
CA LYS A 2 -27.98 -17.24 -64.22
C LYS A 2 -28.42 -17.74 -62.86
N ARG A 3 -27.54 -18.45 -62.14
CA ARG A 3 -27.82 -18.92 -60.77
C ARG A 3 -27.62 -17.75 -59.80
N PRO A 4 -28.53 -17.47 -58.87
CA PRO A 4 -28.31 -16.43 -57.86
C PRO A 4 -27.31 -16.94 -56.81
N VAL A 5 -26.27 -16.14 -56.60
CA VAL A 5 -25.30 -16.38 -55.48
C VAL A 5 -25.98 -15.96 -54.19
N SER A 6 -26.56 -16.90 -53.49
CA SER A 6 -27.08 -16.68 -52.13
C SER A 6 -25.92 -16.67 -51.14
N ILE A 7 -25.31 -15.55 -50.91
CA ILE A 7 -24.36 -15.32 -49.85
C ILE A 7 -25.12 -15.40 -48.54
N LYS A 8 -24.79 -16.38 -47.68
CA LYS A 8 -25.45 -16.59 -46.39
C LYS A 8 -25.09 -15.44 -45.44
N ILE A 9 -25.93 -14.39 -45.46
CA ILE A 9 -25.82 -13.20 -44.60
C ILE A 9 -25.72 -13.56 -43.09
N LYS A 10 -26.20 -14.76 -42.69
CA LYS A 10 -26.12 -15.23 -41.31
C LYS A 10 -24.69 -15.35 -40.76
N ASN A 11 -23.70 -15.66 -41.59
CA ASN A 11 -22.31 -15.83 -41.13
C ASN A 11 -21.58 -14.49 -41.01
N LEU A 12 -22.03 -13.46 -41.67
CA LEU A 12 -21.47 -12.12 -41.59
C LEU A 12 -21.88 -11.41 -40.29
N ALA A 13 -23.11 -11.65 -39.82
CA ALA A 13 -23.60 -11.11 -38.55
C ALA A 13 -22.90 -11.66 -37.34
N ILE A 14 -22.54 -12.96 -37.35
CA ILE A 14 -21.83 -13.62 -36.24
C ILE A 14 -20.37 -13.12 -36.14
N GLY A 15 -19.72 -12.87 -37.27
CA GLY A 15 -18.35 -12.33 -37.29
C GLY A 15 -18.24 -10.91 -36.73
N LEU A 16 -19.26 -10.08 -36.95
CA LEU A 16 -19.28 -8.69 -36.49
C LEU A 16 -19.58 -8.56 -34.99
N THR A 17 -20.37 -9.50 -34.42
CA THR A 17 -20.71 -9.52 -32.98
C THR A 17 -19.54 -9.98 -32.12
N LEU A 18 -18.65 -10.85 -32.63
CA LEU A 18 -17.45 -11.31 -31.94
C LEU A 18 -16.34 -10.25 -31.86
N LEU A 19 -16.34 -9.24 -32.75
CA LEU A 19 -15.32 -8.20 -32.78
C LEU A 19 -15.59 -7.10 -31.75
N THR A 20 -16.81 -6.95 -31.22
CA THR A 20 -17.19 -5.91 -30.25
C THR A 20 -16.93 -6.31 -28.78
N CYS A 21 -16.66 -7.56 -28.47
CA CYS A 21 -16.40 -8.02 -27.11
C CYS A 21 -14.95 -7.81 -26.60
N PHE A 22 -14.01 -7.36 -27.45
CA PHE A 22 -12.59 -7.23 -27.09
C PHE A 22 -12.16 -5.82 -26.67
N SER A 23 -13.07 -4.84 -26.57
CA SER A 23 -12.71 -3.44 -26.36
C SER A 23 -12.84 -2.95 -24.91
N SER A 24 -13.01 -3.82 -23.91
CA SER A 24 -13.09 -3.44 -22.51
C SER A 24 -11.83 -3.85 -21.72
N THR A 25 -10.64 -3.49 -22.24
CA THR A 25 -9.49 -3.31 -21.35
C THR A 25 -9.70 -2.01 -20.59
N GLY A 26 -10.55 -2.04 -19.57
CA GLY A 26 -10.63 -0.99 -18.59
C GLY A 26 -9.26 -0.89 -17.94
N TRP A 27 -8.48 0.09 -18.33
CA TRP A 27 -7.32 0.52 -17.55
C TRP A 27 -7.89 1.01 -16.23
N SER A 28 -7.84 0.14 -15.21
CA SER A 28 -7.99 0.57 -13.84
C SER A 28 -6.84 1.57 -13.62
N GLN A 29 -7.11 2.85 -13.79
CA GLN A 29 -6.24 3.89 -13.27
C GLN A 29 -6.34 3.79 -11.75
N GLY A 30 -5.58 2.85 -11.17
CA GLY A 30 -5.31 2.84 -9.76
C GLY A 30 -4.78 4.23 -9.42
N ALA A 31 -5.47 4.94 -8.53
CA ALA A 31 -5.06 6.26 -8.09
C ALA A 31 -3.57 6.21 -7.74
N ALA A 32 -2.76 7.09 -8.37
CA ALA A 32 -1.31 7.08 -8.18
C ALA A 32 -0.99 7.11 -6.68
N TYR A 33 -0.23 6.12 -6.21
CA TYR A 33 0.23 6.06 -4.83
C TYR A 33 1.50 6.92 -4.68
N PRO A 34 1.59 7.72 -3.61
CA PRO A 34 0.58 8.07 -2.62
C PRO A 34 -0.32 9.22 -3.08
N ASN A 35 -1.63 9.16 -2.80
CA ASN A 35 -2.61 10.20 -3.13
C ASN A 35 -3.19 10.93 -1.90
N ARG A 36 -2.71 10.57 -0.71
CA ARG A 36 -3.10 11.16 0.57
C ARG A 36 -1.92 11.13 1.54
N PRO A 37 -1.96 11.88 2.65
CA PRO A 37 -0.89 11.88 3.64
C PRO A 37 -0.58 10.48 4.18
N ILE A 38 0.72 10.21 4.36
CA ILE A 38 1.25 8.98 4.95
C ILE A 38 1.49 9.22 6.42
N LYS A 39 1.09 8.29 7.29
CA LYS A 39 1.38 8.32 8.72
C LYS A 39 2.67 7.56 9.00
N LEU A 40 3.63 8.19 9.70
CA LEU A 40 4.85 7.55 10.17
C LEU A 40 4.81 7.44 11.70
N ILE A 41 4.59 6.23 12.20
CA ILE A 41 4.59 5.96 13.65
C ILE A 41 6.02 5.74 14.11
N ILE A 42 6.47 6.60 15.06
CA ILE A 42 7.74 6.47 15.75
C ILE A 42 7.49 5.80 17.11
N THR A 43 8.11 4.66 17.33
CA THR A 43 7.88 3.84 18.53
C THR A 43 8.60 4.32 19.80
N TRP A 44 9.15 5.55 19.76
CA TRP A 44 9.93 6.16 20.83
C TRP A 44 9.39 7.55 21.20
N PRO A 45 9.68 8.04 22.44
CA PRO A 45 9.25 9.36 22.87
C PRO A 45 9.80 10.49 22.01
N VAL A 46 9.07 11.59 22.00
CA VAL A 46 9.45 12.84 21.32
C VAL A 46 10.77 13.38 21.88
N GLY A 47 11.62 13.94 21.01
CA GLY A 47 12.87 14.60 21.38
C GLY A 47 14.07 13.65 21.54
N GLY A 48 13.88 12.35 21.41
CA GLY A 48 14.97 11.38 21.39
C GLY A 48 15.65 11.25 20.03
N PHE A 49 16.77 10.51 20.00
CA PHE A 49 17.52 10.24 18.76
C PHE A 49 16.65 9.62 17.66
N ALA A 50 15.80 8.67 18.02
CA ALA A 50 14.88 8.03 17.07
C ALA A 50 13.83 9.01 16.52
N ASP A 51 13.35 9.96 17.32
CA ASP A 51 12.41 10.99 16.89
C ASP A 51 13.07 11.94 15.88
N THR A 52 14.28 12.40 16.18
CA THR A 52 15.04 13.27 15.29
C THR A 52 15.32 12.62 13.94
N LEU A 53 15.79 11.37 13.95
CA LEU A 53 16.01 10.63 12.71
C LEU A 53 14.72 10.35 11.95
N GLY A 54 13.67 9.93 12.64
CA GLY A 54 12.38 9.64 12.03
C GLY A 54 11.76 10.87 11.36
N ARG A 55 11.89 12.06 11.96
CA ARG A 55 11.45 13.33 11.35
C ARG A 55 12.29 13.70 10.13
N THR A 56 13.59 13.46 10.17
CA THR A 56 14.47 13.67 9.00
C THR A 56 14.05 12.77 7.83
N VAL A 57 13.78 11.49 8.09
CA VAL A 57 13.27 10.54 7.10
C VAL A 57 11.89 10.96 6.59
N ALA A 58 10.98 11.40 7.48
CA ALA A 58 9.65 11.88 7.10
C ALA A 58 9.71 13.08 6.14
N ASN A 59 10.60 14.04 6.40
CA ASN A 59 10.81 15.19 5.53
C ASN A 59 11.33 14.77 4.15
N GLN A 60 12.28 13.83 4.12
CA GLN A 60 12.82 13.31 2.87
C GLN A 60 11.76 12.56 2.06
N PHE A 61 10.95 11.76 2.72
CA PHE A 61 9.83 11.06 2.07
C PHE A 61 8.77 12.04 1.56
N THR A 62 8.45 13.08 2.32
CA THR A 62 7.54 14.15 1.88
C THR A 62 8.01 14.76 0.56
N THR A 63 9.31 15.07 0.46
CA THR A 63 9.90 15.63 -0.76
C THR A 63 9.89 14.63 -1.92
N SER A 64 10.25 13.37 -1.67
CA SER A 64 10.39 12.36 -2.71
C SER A 64 9.06 11.83 -3.23
N LEU A 65 8.06 11.71 -2.35
CA LEU A 65 6.74 11.13 -2.68
C LEU A 65 5.71 12.19 -3.08
N GLY A 66 6.01 13.49 -2.89
CA GLY A 66 5.08 14.58 -3.19
C GLY A 66 3.82 14.60 -2.31
N GLN A 67 3.82 13.84 -1.20
CA GLN A 67 2.73 13.76 -0.23
C GLN A 67 3.27 13.94 1.19
N GLN A 68 2.49 14.61 2.04
CA GLN A 68 2.89 14.86 3.41
C GLN A 68 3.06 13.55 4.21
N VAL A 69 4.19 13.43 4.93
CA VAL A 69 4.42 12.38 5.90
C VAL A 69 4.23 12.93 7.31
N VAL A 70 3.14 12.51 7.96
CA VAL A 70 2.76 12.98 9.30
C VAL A 70 3.38 12.04 10.34
N VAL A 71 4.24 12.61 11.20
CA VAL A 71 4.89 11.87 12.28
C VAL A 71 3.98 11.79 13.50
N GLU A 72 3.79 10.60 14.03
CA GLU A 72 3.07 10.32 15.27
C GLU A 72 3.96 9.47 16.20
N ASN A 73 4.26 10.01 17.40
CA ASN A 73 5.04 9.26 18.38
C ASN A 73 4.12 8.39 19.24
N ARG A 74 4.32 7.07 19.19
CA ARG A 74 3.63 6.07 20.04
C ARG A 74 4.64 5.21 20.75
N GLY A 75 5.28 5.81 21.78
CA GLY A 75 6.21 5.13 22.65
C GLY A 75 5.50 4.27 23.72
N GLY A 76 6.28 3.50 24.48
CA GLY A 76 5.81 2.70 25.60
C GLY A 76 6.00 1.20 25.38
N ALA A 77 6.12 0.47 26.49
CA ALA A 77 6.36 -0.98 26.52
C ALA A 77 7.49 -1.40 25.55
N ASN A 78 8.61 -0.68 25.59
CA ASN A 78 9.78 -0.94 24.75
C ASN A 78 9.48 -0.88 23.23
N GLY A 79 8.56 0.03 22.82
CA GLY A 79 8.14 0.20 21.42
C GLY A 79 6.99 -0.71 20.96
N MET A 80 6.50 -1.60 21.82
CA MET A 80 5.42 -2.54 21.46
C MET A 80 4.09 -1.86 21.17
N ILE A 81 3.78 -0.75 21.86
CA ILE A 81 2.51 -0.02 21.63
C ILE A 81 2.44 0.54 20.22
N GLY A 82 3.53 1.14 19.74
CA GLY A 82 3.59 1.64 18.38
C GLY A 82 3.59 0.53 17.34
N ALA A 83 4.31 -0.56 17.60
CA ALA A 83 4.36 -1.73 16.74
C ALA A 83 2.96 -2.39 16.58
N ASP A 84 2.23 -2.58 17.68
CA ASP A 84 0.86 -3.12 17.65
C ASP A 84 -0.10 -2.22 16.87
N ALA A 85 0.03 -0.91 17.03
CA ALA A 85 -0.79 0.04 16.27
C ALA A 85 -0.57 -0.04 14.76
N VAL A 86 0.67 -0.27 14.32
CA VAL A 86 0.97 -0.47 12.89
C VAL A 86 0.51 -1.83 12.40
N ALA A 87 0.73 -2.88 13.21
CA ALA A 87 0.29 -4.24 12.89
C ALA A 87 -1.23 -4.35 12.66
N LYS A 88 -2.01 -3.53 13.35
CA LYS A 88 -3.47 -3.45 13.23
C LYS A 88 -3.96 -2.44 12.18
N ALA A 89 -3.07 -1.68 11.57
CA ALA A 89 -3.42 -0.73 10.53
C ALA A 89 -3.79 -1.44 9.21
N ALA A 90 -4.51 -0.74 8.34
CA ALA A 90 -4.81 -1.26 7.01
C ALA A 90 -3.49 -1.50 6.23
N PRO A 91 -3.35 -2.61 5.49
CA PRO A 91 -2.14 -2.93 4.73
C PRO A 91 -2.13 -2.19 3.37
N ASP A 92 -2.36 -0.90 3.39
CA ASP A 92 -2.50 -0.04 2.21
C ASP A 92 -1.28 0.85 1.94
N GLY A 93 -0.22 0.71 2.76
CA GLY A 93 1.01 1.47 2.64
C GLY A 93 0.94 2.89 3.22
N TYR A 94 -0.19 3.33 3.80
CA TYR A 94 -0.33 4.67 4.36
C TYR A 94 -0.02 4.77 5.86
N THR A 95 0.29 3.65 6.51
CA THR A 95 0.79 3.63 7.89
C THR A 95 2.13 2.91 7.91
N LEU A 96 3.18 3.67 8.18
CA LEU A 96 4.55 3.18 8.24
C LEU A 96 5.05 3.21 9.68
N MET A 97 6.07 2.43 9.97
CA MET A 97 6.70 2.40 11.29
C MET A 97 8.18 2.77 11.18
N PHE A 98 8.62 3.65 12.05
CA PHE A 98 10.04 3.92 12.28
C PHE A 98 10.41 3.39 13.66
N GLN A 99 11.26 2.36 13.70
CA GLN A 99 11.59 1.68 14.95
C GLN A 99 13.06 1.25 15.00
N SER A 100 13.48 0.81 16.19
CA SER A 100 14.81 0.24 16.43
C SER A 100 14.78 -1.28 16.35
N VAL A 101 15.98 -1.87 16.29
CA VAL A 101 16.19 -3.33 16.38
C VAL A 101 15.55 -3.94 17.63
N THR A 102 15.47 -3.18 18.72
CA THR A 102 14.91 -3.66 19.98
C THR A 102 13.45 -4.08 19.84
N SER A 103 12.61 -3.22 19.28
CA SER A 103 11.17 -3.52 19.17
C SER A 103 10.86 -4.57 18.10
N HIS A 104 11.71 -4.73 17.11
CA HIS A 104 11.44 -5.66 16.00
C HIS A 104 12.12 -7.03 16.15
N ALA A 105 13.34 -7.08 16.61
CA ALA A 105 14.11 -8.31 16.68
C ALA A 105 14.24 -8.88 18.12
N ILE A 106 14.41 -8.00 19.13
CA ILE A 106 14.65 -8.43 20.50
C ILE A 106 13.33 -8.76 21.22
N ASN A 107 12.32 -7.88 21.12
CA ASN A 107 11.05 -8.07 21.82
C ASN A 107 10.32 -9.38 21.47
N PRO A 108 10.23 -9.85 20.21
CA PRO A 108 9.62 -11.14 19.90
C PRO A 108 10.27 -12.32 20.61
N THR A 109 11.57 -12.26 20.80
CA THR A 109 12.33 -13.31 21.52
C THR A 109 12.11 -13.24 23.02
N MET A 110 12.03 -12.03 23.58
CA MET A 110 11.86 -11.83 25.05
C MET A 110 10.43 -12.03 25.52
N TYR A 111 9.45 -11.68 24.72
CA TYR A 111 8.03 -11.65 25.10
C TYR A 111 7.19 -12.68 24.33
N GLY A 112 7.66 -13.81 24.03
CA GLY A 112 7.08 -15.05 23.47
C GLY A 112 5.68 -15.09 22.83
N LYS A 113 4.90 -13.99 22.86
CA LYS A 113 3.54 -13.85 22.31
C LYS A 113 3.40 -12.69 21.32
N LEU A 114 4.51 -12.11 20.87
CA LEU A 114 4.46 -11.01 19.90
C LEU A 114 4.54 -11.58 18.48
N SER A 115 3.40 -11.65 17.81
CA SER A 115 3.33 -11.98 16.38
C SER A 115 3.55 -10.72 15.55
N LEU A 116 4.79 -10.25 15.44
CA LEU A 116 5.17 -9.16 14.53
C LEU A 116 5.58 -9.67 13.13
N ILE A 117 5.60 -11.00 12.95
CA ILE A 117 6.08 -11.65 11.71
C ILE A 117 4.93 -12.02 10.77
N HIS A 118 3.69 -11.97 11.25
CA HIS A 118 2.50 -12.37 10.49
C HIS A 118 1.61 -11.16 10.17
N ILE A 119 2.21 -10.09 9.66
CA ILE A 119 1.48 -8.96 9.11
C ILE A 119 1.35 -9.13 7.60
#